data_56945f30764c589f9574b395d9c437f9
#
_entry.id   56945f30764c589f9574b395d9c437f9
#
_cell.length_a   1.000
_cell.length_b   1.000
_cell.length_c   1.000
_cell.angle_alpha   90.00
_cell.angle_beta   90.00
_cell.angle_gamma   90.00
#
_symmetry.space_group_name_H-M   'P 1'
#
loop_
_entity.id
_entity.type
_entity.pdbx_description
1 polymer ?
#
loop_
_entity_poly.entity_id
_entity_poly.type
_entity_poly.pdbx_seq_one_letter_code
_entity_poly.pdbx_strand_id
1 'polypeptide(L)'
;ENVSMAIETGVAGISIEDATGDSRAPLREIAEATERMQAARQAIDAAGGEIILTGRAENFFVGRPDLDDTIRRLKAYADAGADCLYAPGLRTREQISAVIAAVAPKPVNVLIGWDTDLTVQDLADLGVRRISVGGALARTAWAGFLRAARSLAEHGRFDGFADAASGAELDGMFDRRDRP
;
A
#
# COMPACT_ATOMS: atom_id res chain seq x y z
N GLU A 1 -17.61 -5.45 13.41
CA GLU A 1 -18.01 -4.09 13.79
C GLU A 1 -17.19 -3.05 12.98
N ASN A 2 -15.87 -2.90 13.16
CA ASN A 2 -15.06 -1.88 12.48
C ASN A 2 -15.14 -1.96 10.95
N VAL A 3 -15.13 -3.16 10.38
CA VAL A 3 -15.26 -3.37 8.93
C VAL A 3 -16.65 -2.93 8.46
N SER A 4 -17.71 -3.24 9.19
CA SER A 4 -19.07 -2.80 8.85
C SER A 4 -19.18 -1.27 8.85
N MET A 5 -18.60 -0.60 9.84
CA MET A 5 -18.55 0.88 9.88
C MET A 5 -17.80 1.48 8.69
N ALA A 6 -16.67 0.85 8.28
CA ALA A 6 -15.93 1.29 7.11
C ALA A 6 -16.74 1.13 5.81
N ILE A 7 -17.50 0.04 5.68
CA ILE A 7 -18.37 -0.22 4.53
C ILE A 7 -19.44 0.87 4.38
N GLU A 8 -20.03 1.33 5.47
CA GLU A 8 -21.05 2.39 5.48
C GLU A 8 -20.55 3.72 4.90
N THR A 9 -19.22 3.94 4.88
CA THR A 9 -18.62 5.14 4.26
C THR A 9 -18.53 5.08 2.73
N GLY A 10 -18.86 3.97 2.10
CA GLY A 10 -18.81 3.78 0.65
C GLY A 10 -17.40 3.55 0.09
N VAL A 11 -16.47 3.01 0.90
CA VAL A 11 -15.12 2.68 0.42
C VAL A 11 -15.15 1.53 -0.59
N ALA A 12 -14.31 1.61 -1.62
CA ALA A 12 -14.17 0.57 -2.64
C ALA A 12 -13.33 -0.64 -2.19
N GLY A 13 -12.55 -0.50 -1.12
CA GLY A 13 -11.71 -1.57 -0.59
C GLY A 13 -11.21 -1.32 0.81
N ILE A 14 -10.87 -2.40 1.50
CA ILE A 14 -10.37 -2.42 2.88
C ILE A 14 -9.12 -3.27 2.94
N SER A 15 -8.14 -2.87 3.74
CA SER A 15 -6.94 -3.66 4.03
C SER A 15 -6.92 -4.10 5.48
N ILE A 16 -6.70 -5.40 5.71
CA ILE A 16 -6.49 -5.97 7.04
C ILE A 16 -5.05 -6.43 7.15
N GLU A 17 -4.35 -5.94 8.16
CA GLU A 17 -2.94 -6.26 8.41
C GLU A 17 -2.77 -7.08 9.69
N ASP A 18 -1.66 -7.82 9.75
CA ASP A 18 -1.31 -8.68 10.87
C ASP A 18 -0.35 -8.07 11.89
N ALA A 19 0.04 -6.81 11.71
CA ALA A 19 0.81 -6.09 12.71
C ALA A 19 0.02 -5.91 14.01
N THR A 20 0.71 -6.04 15.15
CA THR A 20 0.12 -5.86 16.48
C THR A 20 0.29 -4.43 17.00
N GLY A 21 1.33 -3.72 16.56
CA GLY A 21 1.80 -2.47 17.15
C GLY A 21 2.71 -2.67 18.37
N ASP A 22 2.87 -3.88 18.92
CA ASP A 22 3.83 -4.20 19.99
C ASP A 22 5.17 -4.66 19.39
N SER A 23 6.23 -3.93 19.61
CA SER A 23 7.57 -4.26 19.12
C SER A 23 8.14 -5.59 19.64
N ARG A 24 7.64 -6.08 20.78
CA ARG A 24 8.06 -7.37 21.37
C ARG A 24 7.38 -8.57 20.70
N ALA A 25 6.17 -8.37 20.19
CA ALA A 25 5.39 -9.37 19.45
C ALA A 25 4.76 -8.71 18.22
N PRO A 26 5.58 -8.30 17.21
CA PRO A 26 5.14 -7.36 16.18
C PRO A 26 4.12 -7.93 15.20
N LEU A 27 4.03 -9.25 15.08
CA LEU A 27 3.10 -9.95 14.21
C LEU A 27 2.14 -10.81 15.03
N ARG A 28 0.89 -10.83 14.60
CA ARG A 28 -0.10 -11.80 15.08
C ARG A 28 0.26 -13.20 14.61
N GLU A 29 -0.13 -14.21 15.38
CA GLU A 29 -0.08 -15.59 14.93
C GLU A 29 -0.94 -15.76 13.68
N ILE A 30 -0.52 -16.64 12.76
CA ILE A 30 -1.21 -16.83 11.47
C ILE A 30 -2.69 -17.18 11.67
N ALA A 31 -3.00 -18.03 12.66
CA ALA A 31 -4.37 -18.41 12.96
C ALA A 31 -5.23 -17.19 13.33
N GLU A 32 -4.76 -16.35 14.26
CA GLU A 32 -5.47 -15.13 14.68
C GLU A 32 -5.65 -14.15 13.50
N ALA A 33 -4.60 -13.93 12.70
CA ALA A 33 -4.67 -13.05 11.54
C ALA A 33 -5.67 -13.58 10.50
N THR A 34 -5.72 -14.90 10.32
CA THR A 34 -6.67 -15.58 9.41
C THR A 34 -8.11 -15.42 9.88
N GLU A 35 -8.39 -15.60 11.18
CA GLU A 35 -9.73 -15.37 11.76
C GLU A 35 -10.20 -13.93 11.55
N ARG A 36 -9.31 -12.96 11.71
CA ARG A 36 -9.63 -11.54 11.43
C ARG A 36 -9.95 -11.31 9.95
N MET A 37 -9.24 -11.98 9.05
CA MET A 37 -9.51 -11.91 7.61
C MET A 37 -10.88 -12.50 7.27
N GLN A 38 -11.20 -13.68 7.83
CA GLN A 38 -12.50 -14.32 7.66
C GLN A 38 -13.65 -13.45 8.20
N ALA A 39 -13.47 -12.84 9.37
CA ALA A 39 -14.47 -11.95 9.94
C ALA A 39 -14.69 -10.69 9.06
N ALA A 40 -13.62 -10.15 8.46
CA ALA A 40 -13.72 -9.06 7.50
C ALA A 40 -14.47 -9.48 6.23
N ARG A 41 -14.15 -10.65 5.68
CA ARG A 41 -14.85 -11.21 4.50
C ARG A 41 -16.34 -11.40 4.78
N GLN A 42 -16.70 -12.01 5.90
CA GLN A 42 -18.09 -12.20 6.30
C GLN A 42 -18.87 -10.89 6.40
N ALA A 43 -18.25 -9.84 6.96
CA ALA A 43 -18.88 -8.53 7.04
C ALA A 43 -19.10 -7.88 5.66
N ILE A 44 -18.14 -8.05 4.74
CA ILE A 44 -18.26 -7.56 3.36
C ILE A 44 -19.34 -8.32 2.60
N ASP A 45 -19.39 -9.65 2.73
CA ASP A 45 -20.40 -10.49 2.06
C ASP A 45 -21.81 -10.17 2.54
N ALA A 46 -21.98 -9.95 3.85
CA ALA A 46 -23.25 -9.55 4.43
C ALA A 46 -23.74 -8.17 3.93
N ALA A 47 -22.83 -7.31 3.47
CA ALA A 47 -23.15 -5.99 2.94
C ALA A 47 -23.28 -5.95 1.39
N GLY A 48 -23.21 -7.10 0.71
CA GLY A 48 -23.36 -7.19 -0.75
C GLY A 48 -22.09 -7.66 -1.49
N GLY A 49 -20.93 -7.75 -0.83
CA GLY A 49 -19.75 -8.42 -1.34
C GLY A 49 -18.86 -7.64 -2.33
N GLU A 50 -19.21 -6.42 -2.70
CA GLU A 50 -18.52 -5.67 -3.77
C GLU A 50 -17.20 -5.00 -3.33
N ILE A 51 -16.92 -4.94 -2.03
CA ILE A 51 -15.73 -4.27 -1.48
C ILE A 51 -14.52 -5.20 -1.54
N ILE A 52 -13.43 -4.73 -2.11
CA ILE A 52 -12.18 -5.48 -2.23
C ILE A 52 -11.51 -5.61 -0.87
N LEU A 53 -11.30 -6.86 -0.42
CA LEU A 53 -10.55 -7.18 0.78
C LEU A 53 -9.08 -7.43 0.44
N THR A 54 -8.17 -6.62 1.00
CA THR A 54 -6.72 -6.82 0.87
C THR A 54 -6.15 -7.45 2.13
N GLY A 55 -5.56 -8.63 1.99
CA GLY A 55 -4.80 -9.30 3.05
C GLY A 55 -3.36 -8.82 3.06
N ARG A 56 -2.90 -8.26 4.20
CA ARG A 56 -1.59 -7.62 4.31
C ARG A 56 -0.71 -8.31 5.36
N ALA A 57 0.46 -8.82 4.91
CA ALA A 57 1.48 -9.45 5.74
C ALA A 57 2.63 -8.47 5.99
N GLU A 58 2.84 -8.11 7.25
CA GLU A 58 3.73 -7.01 7.68
C GLU A 58 5.18 -7.43 7.96
N ASN A 59 5.54 -8.68 7.74
CA ASN A 59 6.85 -9.26 8.08
C ASN A 59 8.03 -8.32 7.81
N PHE A 60 8.14 -7.81 6.59
CA PHE A 60 9.24 -6.95 6.17
C PHE A 60 9.21 -5.56 6.82
N PHE A 61 8.01 -5.02 7.06
CA PHE A 61 7.84 -3.69 7.67
C PHE A 61 8.12 -3.67 9.17
N VAL A 62 7.85 -4.78 9.85
CA VAL A 62 8.11 -4.90 11.30
C VAL A 62 9.50 -5.48 11.61
N GLY A 63 10.38 -5.53 10.61
CA GLY A 63 11.76 -5.99 10.79
C GLY A 63 11.91 -7.52 10.95
N ARG A 64 10.97 -8.29 10.42
CA ARG A 64 10.98 -9.76 10.36
C ARG A 64 10.99 -10.26 8.91
N PRO A 65 12.05 -10.00 8.10
CA PRO A 65 12.05 -10.24 6.66
C PRO A 65 12.20 -11.73 6.31
N ASP A 66 11.23 -12.53 6.71
CA ASP A 66 11.11 -13.95 6.39
C ASP A 66 10.13 -14.12 5.22
N LEU A 67 10.66 -14.47 4.04
CA LEU A 67 9.87 -14.62 2.81
C LEU A 67 8.95 -15.84 2.89
N ASP A 68 9.42 -16.95 3.48
CA ASP A 68 8.64 -18.19 3.59
C ASP A 68 7.45 -17.99 4.54
N ASP A 69 7.67 -17.31 5.68
CA ASP A 69 6.59 -16.96 6.59
C ASP A 69 5.60 -15.98 5.94
N THR A 70 6.10 -14.99 5.21
CA THR A 70 5.26 -14.05 4.45
C THR A 70 4.37 -14.79 3.45
N ILE A 71 4.92 -15.73 2.69
CA ILE A 71 4.15 -16.54 1.74
C ILE A 71 3.11 -17.42 2.45
N ARG A 72 3.46 -18.05 3.57
CA ARG A 72 2.49 -18.83 4.36
C ARG A 72 1.31 -17.98 4.81
N ARG A 73 1.56 -16.77 5.31
CA ARG A 73 0.54 -15.80 5.72
C ARG A 73 -0.36 -15.38 4.56
N LEU A 74 0.23 -14.98 3.44
CA LEU A 74 -0.52 -14.55 2.27
C LEU A 74 -1.42 -15.65 1.70
N LYS A 75 -0.95 -16.92 1.70
CA LYS A 75 -1.78 -18.09 1.33
C LYS A 75 -2.97 -18.25 2.28
N ALA A 76 -2.73 -18.18 3.59
CA ALA A 76 -3.79 -18.27 4.59
C ALA A 76 -4.82 -17.13 4.43
N TYR A 77 -4.38 -15.92 4.08
CA TYR A 77 -5.28 -14.79 3.83
C TYR A 77 -6.07 -14.95 2.53
N ALA A 78 -5.44 -15.51 1.48
CA ALA A 78 -6.14 -15.85 0.24
C ALA A 78 -7.27 -16.87 0.49
N ASP A 79 -6.96 -17.93 1.25
CA ASP A 79 -7.93 -18.98 1.63
C ASP A 79 -9.03 -18.44 2.55
N ALA A 80 -8.72 -17.43 3.37
CA ALA A 80 -9.68 -16.73 4.23
C ALA A 80 -10.56 -15.70 3.50
N GLY A 81 -10.41 -15.56 2.18
CA GLY A 81 -11.29 -14.74 1.33
C GLY A 81 -10.73 -13.36 0.96
N ALA A 82 -9.44 -13.11 1.14
CA ALA A 82 -8.82 -11.89 0.59
C ALA A 82 -8.87 -11.91 -0.95
N ASP A 83 -9.26 -10.78 -1.53
CA ASP A 83 -9.33 -10.59 -2.98
C ASP A 83 -7.99 -10.17 -3.57
N CYS A 84 -7.19 -9.43 -2.82
CA CYS A 84 -5.86 -8.95 -3.18
C CYS A 84 -4.90 -9.22 -2.02
N LEU A 85 -3.64 -9.51 -2.34
CA LEU A 85 -2.61 -9.80 -1.34
C LEU A 85 -1.52 -8.74 -1.38
N TYR A 86 -0.95 -8.48 -0.20
CA TYR A 86 -0.01 -7.39 -0.05
C TYR A 86 1.05 -7.72 1.02
N ALA A 87 2.31 -7.65 0.63
CA ALA A 87 3.45 -7.71 1.55
C ALA A 87 4.33 -6.46 1.32
N PRO A 88 4.12 -5.39 2.09
CA PRO A 88 4.96 -4.20 1.96
C PRO A 88 6.41 -4.52 2.35
N GLY A 89 7.37 -3.91 1.65
CA GLY A 89 8.79 -4.09 1.94
C GLY A 89 9.50 -5.13 1.07
N LEU A 90 8.81 -5.83 0.19
CA LEU A 90 9.47 -6.60 -0.88
C LEU A 90 10.22 -5.64 -1.80
N ARG A 91 11.50 -5.93 -2.06
CA ARG A 91 12.39 -5.00 -2.78
C ARG A 91 12.99 -5.57 -4.05
N THR A 92 13.11 -6.90 -4.15
CA THR A 92 13.78 -7.53 -5.29
C THR A 92 12.79 -8.24 -6.21
N ARG A 93 13.19 -8.39 -7.48
CA ARG A 93 12.41 -9.12 -8.50
C ARG A 93 12.11 -10.55 -8.04
N GLU A 94 13.08 -11.19 -7.41
CA GLU A 94 12.97 -12.57 -6.91
C GLU A 94 11.91 -12.69 -5.81
N GLN A 95 11.91 -11.77 -4.83
CA GLN A 95 10.92 -11.75 -3.76
C GLN A 95 9.51 -11.52 -4.31
N ILE A 96 9.36 -10.56 -5.22
CA ILE A 96 8.07 -10.22 -5.85
C ILE A 96 7.55 -11.41 -6.65
N SER A 97 8.40 -12.01 -7.51
CA SER A 97 8.03 -13.18 -8.33
C SER A 97 7.65 -14.40 -7.47
N ALA A 98 8.40 -14.64 -6.39
CA ALA A 98 8.12 -15.76 -5.49
C ALA A 98 6.74 -15.61 -4.82
N VAL A 99 6.41 -14.40 -4.35
CA VAL A 99 5.09 -14.12 -3.76
C VAL A 99 3.99 -14.30 -4.81
N ILE A 100 4.13 -13.70 -6.01
CA ILE A 100 3.13 -13.80 -7.08
C ILE A 100 2.88 -15.27 -7.45
N ALA A 101 3.95 -16.03 -7.68
CA ALA A 101 3.83 -17.45 -8.03
C ALA A 101 3.15 -18.28 -6.93
N ALA A 102 3.44 -17.95 -5.66
CA ALA A 102 2.92 -18.69 -4.52
C ALA A 102 1.42 -18.49 -4.27
N VAL A 103 0.87 -17.31 -4.64
CA VAL A 103 -0.52 -16.93 -4.34
C VAL A 103 -1.41 -16.85 -5.58
N ALA A 104 -0.88 -17.20 -6.76
CA ALA A 104 -1.67 -17.22 -7.98
C ALA A 104 -2.94 -18.09 -7.82
N PRO A 105 -4.09 -17.69 -8.38
CA PRO A 105 -4.32 -16.56 -9.30
C PRO A 105 -4.65 -15.22 -8.61
N LYS A 106 -4.50 -15.10 -7.30
CA LYS A 106 -4.84 -13.87 -6.58
C LYS A 106 -3.92 -12.71 -7.00
N PRO A 107 -4.48 -11.51 -7.23
CA PRO A 107 -3.69 -10.33 -7.55
C PRO A 107 -2.83 -9.90 -6.36
N VAL A 108 -1.63 -9.39 -6.65
CA VAL A 108 -0.70 -8.88 -5.65
C VAL A 108 -0.52 -7.37 -5.82
N ASN A 109 -0.57 -6.65 -4.70
CA ASN A 109 -0.13 -5.27 -4.59
C ASN A 109 1.35 -5.23 -4.23
N VAL A 110 2.12 -4.38 -4.92
CA VAL A 110 3.51 -4.09 -4.56
C VAL A 110 3.64 -2.62 -4.16
N LEU A 111 4.36 -2.36 -3.08
CA LEU A 111 4.68 -1.01 -2.64
C LEU A 111 6.02 -0.56 -3.23
N ILE A 112 6.00 0.53 -3.97
CA ILE A 112 7.19 1.26 -4.41
C ILE A 112 7.18 2.63 -3.72
N GLY A 113 7.75 2.69 -2.54
CA GLY A 113 7.80 3.90 -1.70
C GLY A 113 9.21 4.48 -1.52
N TRP A 114 10.16 4.03 -2.33
CA TRP A 114 11.59 4.39 -2.31
C TRP A 114 12.15 4.44 -3.73
N ASP A 115 13.38 4.92 -3.86
CA ASP A 115 14.12 4.87 -5.12
C ASP A 115 14.46 3.43 -5.52
N THR A 116 14.24 3.09 -6.79
CA THR A 116 14.43 1.74 -7.36
C THR A 116 14.63 1.83 -8.87
N ASP A 117 15.29 0.83 -9.44
CA ASP A 117 15.43 0.63 -10.88
C ASP A 117 14.20 -0.07 -11.52
N LEU A 118 13.24 -0.53 -10.70
CA LEU A 118 12.02 -1.15 -11.20
C LEU A 118 11.07 -0.10 -11.79
N THR A 119 10.67 -0.33 -13.03
CA THR A 119 9.64 0.44 -13.71
C THR A 119 8.24 -0.16 -13.52
N VAL A 120 7.21 0.58 -13.86
CA VAL A 120 5.82 0.06 -13.91
C VAL A 120 5.72 -1.14 -14.86
N GLN A 121 6.43 -1.09 -16.00
CA GLN A 121 6.44 -2.18 -16.97
C GLN A 121 7.12 -3.43 -16.39
N ASP A 122 8.26 -3.30 -15.72
CA ASP A 122 8.92 -4.41 -15.05
C ASP A 122 7.99 -5.11 -14.05
N LEU A 123 7.27 -4.33 -13.26
CA LEU A 123 6.31 -4.86 -12.30
C LEU A 123 5.13 -5.56 -12.97
N ALA A 124 4.62 -5.00 -14.08
CA ALA A 124 3.57 -5.63 -14.89
C ALA A 124 4.02 -6.97 -15.48
N ASP A 125 5.24 -7.04 -16.01
CA ASP A 125 5.85 -8.25 -16.59
C ASP A 125 6.07 -9.34 -15.53
N LEU A 126 6.37 -8.95 -14.29
CA LEU A 126 6.41 -9.86 -13.13
C LEU A 126 5.02 -10.39 -12.73
N GLY A 127 3.94 -9.80 -13.22
CA GLY A 127 2.57 -10.19 -12.88
C GLY A 127 1.91 -9.38 -11.76
N VAL A 128 2.52 -8.28 -11.33
CA VAL A 128 1.90 -7.33 -10.38
C VAL A 128 0.63 -6.75 -10.98
N ARG A 129 -0.45 -6.65 -10.19
CA ARG A 129 -1.74 -6.12 -10.63
C ARG A 129 -2.13 -4.80 -9.99
N ARG A 130 -1.48 -4.43 -8.89
CA ARG A 130 -1.65 -3.13 -8.22
C ARG A 130 -0.30 -2.63 -7.72
N ILE A 131 -0.02 -1.35 -7.95
CA ILE A 131 1.16 -0.68 -7.41
C ILE A 131 0.67 0.43 -6.48
N SER A 132 1.23 0.50 -5.29
CA SER A 132 1.02 1.59 -4.35
C SER A 132 2.34 2.30 -4.08
N VAL A 133 2.27 3.60 -3.84
CA VAL A 133 3.47 4.42 -3.58
C VAL A 133 3.52 4.94 -2.13
N GLY A 134 2.53 4.59 -1.32
CA GLY A 134 2.41 5.05 0.07
C GLY A 134 2.53 6.57 0.15
N GLY A 135 3.32 7.06 1.10
CA GLY A 135 3.58 8.49 1.27
C GLY A 135 4.70 9.06 0.39
N ALA A 136 5.21 8.34 -0.63
CA ALA A 136 6.38 8.77 -1.40
C ALA A 136 6.15 10.12 -2.10
N LEU A 137 5.03 10.29 -2.80
CA LEU A 137 4.71 11.54 -3.48
C LEU A 137 4.56 12.72 -2.50
N ALA A 138 3.90 12.50 -1.36
CA ALA A 138 3.78 13.52 -0.32
C ALA A 138 5.17 13.90 0.24
N ARG A 139 6.04 12.92 0.52
CA ARG A 139 7.42 13.20 0.98
C ARG A 139 8.24 13.93 -0.07
N THR A 140 8.03 13.66 -1.35
CA THR A 140 8.68 14.39 -2.45
C THR A 140 8.24 15.85 -2.47
N ALA A 141 6.95 16.13 -2.34
CA ALA A 141 6.42 17.49 -2.23
C ALA A 141 6.98 18.22 -1.00
N TRP A 142 6.98 17.55 0.16
CA TRP A 142 7.56 18.10 1.39
C TRP A 142 9.07 18.37 1.28
N ALA A 143 9.81 17.55 0.55
CA ALA A 143 11.24 17.80 0.33
C ALA A 143 11.48 19.09 -0.46
N GLY A 144 10.66 19.37 -1.48
CA GLY A 144 10.69 20.64 -2.21
C GLY A 144 10.38 21.82 -1.30
N PHE A 145 9.27 21.76 -0.58
CA PHE A 145 8.87 22.78 0.40
C PHE A 145 9.99 23.05 1.43
N LEU A 146 10.52 22.02 2.07
CA LEU A 146 11.57 22.16 3.09
C LEU A 146 12.87 22.77 2.53
N ARG A 147 13.28 22.43 1.30
CA ARG A 147 14.43 23.06 0.65
C ARG A 147 14.23 24.57 0.48
N ALA A 148 13.08 24.97 -0.07
CA ALA A 148 12.76 26.36 -0.30
C ALA A 148 12.64 27.15 1.02
N ALA A 149 11.95 26.58 2.02
CA ALA A 149 11.79 27.21 3.33
C ALA A 149 13.13 27.41 4.07
N ARG A 150 14.05 26.44 3.99
CA ARG A 150 15.39 26.57 4.59
C ARG A 150 16.22 27.62 3.88
N SER A 151 16.22 27.69 2.52
CA SER A 151 16.93 28.73 1.76
C SER A 151 16.46 30.13 2.17
N LEU A 152 15.16 30.31 2.33
CA LEU A 152 14.59 31.57 2.79
C LEU A 152 14.97 31.87 4.26
N ALA A 153 14.83 30.92 5.17
CA ALA A 153 15.05 31.14 6.60
C ALA A 153 16.53 31.38 6.94
N GLU A 154 17.45 30.64 6.30
CA GLU A 154 18.88 30.66 6.63
C GLU A 154 19.65 31.71 5.82
N HIS A 155 19.19 32.02 4.60
CA HIS A 155 19.94 32.86 3.65
C HIS A 155 19.17 34.05 3.09
N GLY A 156 17.88 34.19 3.41
CA GLY A 156 17.01 35.23 2.86
C GLY A 156 16.82 35.14 1.34
N ARG A 157 16.97 33.94 0.74
CA ARG A 157 16.92 33.71 -0.70
C ARG A 157 15.60 33.10 -1.14
N PHE A 158 15.14 33.50 -2.33
CA PHE A 158 13.89 33.04 -2.95
C PHE A 158 14.13 32.07 -4.12
N ASP A 159 15.37 31.68 -4.37
CA ASP A 159 15.77 30.76 -5.46
C ASP A 159 15.11 29.37 -5.36
N GLY A 160 14.72 28.94 -4.15
CA GLY A 160 13.97 27.70 -3.94
C GLY A 160 12.56 27.67 -4.56
N PHE A 161 12.08 28.82 -5.09
CA PHE A 161 10.78 28.90 -5.76
C PHE A 161 10.85 28.69 -7.29
N ALA A 162 12.05 28.58 -7.86
CA ALA A 162 12.24 28.45 -9.31
C ALA A 162 11.48 27.27 -9.94
N ASP A 163 11.41 26.15 -9.22
CA ASP A 163 10.76 24.91 -9.68
C ASP A 163 9.33 24.74 -9.08
N ALA A 164 8.73 25.80 -8.56
CA ALA A 164 7.39 25.73 -8.01
C ALA A 164 6.35 25.56 -9.14
N ALA A 165 5.38 24.66 -8.93
CA ALA A 165 4.25 24.55 -9.84
C ALA A 165 3.49 25.87 -9.90
N SER A 166 3.08 26.28 -11.11
CA SER A 166 2.31 27.51 -11.29
C SER A 166 0.90 27.40 -10.69
N GLY A 167 0.32 28.54 -10.26
CA GLY A 167 -1.06 28.55 -9.81
C GLY A 167 -2.02 28.01 -10.87
N ALA A 168 -1.83 28.40 -12.13
CA ALA A 168 -2.68 27.93 -13.23
C ALA A 168 -2.59 26.41 -13.45
N GLU A 169 -1.41 25.80 -13.28
CA GLU A 169 -1.24 24.34 -13.35
C GLU A 169 -2.00 23.64 -12.21
N LEU A 170 -1.86 24.15 -10.98
CA LEU A 170 -2.56 23.60 -9.83
C LEU A 170 -4.07 23.76 -9.94
N ASP A 171 -4.56 24.93 -10.34
CA ASP A 171 -5.98 25.22 -10.56
C ASP A 171 -6.57 24.28 -11.62
N GLY A 172 -5.82 24.03 -12.71
CA GLY A 172 -6.22 23.09 -13.77
C GLY A 172 -6.39 21.66 -13.27
N MET A 173 -5.60 21.21 -12.30
CA MET A 173 -5.75 19.86 -11.71
C MET A 173 -7.07 19.72 -10.92
N PHE A 174 -7.62 20.79 -10.40
CA PHE A 174 -8.88 20.80 -9.63
C PHE A 174 -10.12 21.15 -10.47
N ASP A 175 -9.95 21.61 -11.72
CA ASP A 175 -11.08 21.90 -12.62
C ASP A 175 -11.78 20.59 -13.02
N ARG A 176 -13.03 20.43 -12.58
CA ARG A 176 -13.84 19.22 -12.82
C ARG A 176 -14.51 19.18 -14.18
N ARG A 177 -14.43 20.26 -14.98
CA ARG A 177 -15.16 20.39 -16.24
C ARG A 177 -14.69 19.48 -17.36
N ASP A 178 -13.45 18.96 -17.25
CA ASP A 178 -12.79 18.15 -18.28
C ASP A 178 -12.51 16.68 -17.85
N ARG A 179 -13.16 16.19 -16.78
CA ARG A 179 -13.03 14.77 -16.40
C ARG A 179 -14.07 13.92 -17.16
N PRO A 180 -13.62 12.90 -17.94
CA PRO A 180 -14.50 11.95 -18.61
C PRO A 180 -15.36 11.13 -17.64
#